data_ff975f612963a7b8bc9928aba941a047
#
_entry.id   ff975f612963a7b8bc9928aba941a047
#
_cell.length_a   1.000
_cell.length_b   1.000
_cell.length_c   1.000
_cell.angle_alpha   90.00
_cell.angle_beta   90.00
_cell.angle_gamma   90.00
#
_symmetry.space_group_name_H-M   'P 1'
#
loop_
_entity.id
_entity.type
_entity.pdbx_description
1 polymer ?
#
loop_
_entity_poly.entity_id
_entity_poly.type
_entity_poly.pdbx_seq_one_letter_code
_entity_poly.pdbx_strand_id
1 'polypeptide(L)'
;IAVFGCGGDRDPMKRPIMGEIGVKCADIAIITSDNPRTEDPDAIIEDILKGVKPEYGYYKVVCDRRAAIRYAMDIAEKDDIIVLAGKGHETYQEINGVKYHLDEREEVAAHLEELRN
;
A
#
# COMPACT_ATOMS: atom_id res chain seq x y z
N ILE A 1 3.83 -2.09 10.89
CA ILE A 1 3.37 -2.51 9.55
C ILE A 1 3.14 -1.26 8.70
N ALA A 2 3.83 -1.16 7.59
CA ALA A 2 3.66 -0.04 6.66
C ALA A 2 2.98 -0.53 5.38
N VAL A 3 1.88 0.14 4.98
CA VAL A 3 1.16 -0.12 3.75
C VAL A 3 1.38 1.07 2.83
N PHE A 4 1.99 0.86 1.68
CA PHE A 4 2.33 1.96 0.78
C PHE A 4 2.39 1.53 -0.68
N GLY A 5 2.26 2.51 -1.56
CA GLY A 5 2.44 2.36 -2.99
C GLY A 5 2.92 3.67 -3.59
N CYS A 6 3.09 3.69 -4.90
CA CYS A 6 3.48 4.90 -5.64
C CYS A 6 2.42 5.26 -6.66
N GLY A 7 2.30 6.55 -6.94
CA GLY A 7 1.37 7.05 -7.96
C GLY A 7 1.87 6.81 -9.37
N GLY A 8 0.93 6.62 -10.29
CA GLY A 8 1.20 6.63 -11.72
C GLY A 8 1.31 8.06 -12.24
N ASP A 9 1.89 8.22 -13.42
CA ASP A 9 2.11 9.50 -14.09
C ASP A 9 2.88 10.48 -13.21
N ARG A 10 3.83 9.94 -12.44
CA ARG A 10 4.76 10.65 -11.56
C ARG A 10 6.17 10.16 -11.84
N ASP A 11 7.17 10.79 -11.18
CA ASP A 11 8.57 10.44 -11.36
C ASP A 11 8.84 8.98 -10.95
N PRO A 12 9.12 8.07 -11.91
CA PRO A 12 9.34 6.67 -11.59
C PRO A 12 10.66 6.41 -10.88
N MET A 13 11.59 7.37 -10.88
CA MET A 13 12.91 7.19 -10.26
C MET A 13 12.82 7.10 -8.74
N LYS A 14 11.75 7.61 -8.14
CA LYS A 14 11.52 7.51 -6.69
C LYS A 14 11.04 6.13 -6.25
N ARG A 15 10.49 5.34 -7.17
CA ARG A 15 9.86 4.06 -6.84
C ARG A 15 10.82 3.07 -6.16
N PRO A 16 12.02 2.80 -6.73
CA PRO A 16 12.96 1.90 -6.05
C PRO A 16 13.42 2.43 -4.70
N ILE A 17 13.60 3.75 -4.58
CA ILE A 17 14.03 4.39 -3.33
C ILE A 17 12.98 4.19 -2.25
N MET A 18 11.71 4.38 -2.58
CA MET A 18 10.60 4.16 -1.65
C MET A 18 10.49 2.70 -1.23
N GLY A 19 10.71 1.78 -2.16
CA GLY A 19 10.72 0.35 -1.88
C GLY A 19 11.80 -0.01 -0.86
N GLU A 20 13.00 0.47 -1.07
CA GLU A 20 14.13 0.23 -0.17
C GLU A 20 13.85 0.77 1.23
N ILE A 21 13.45 2.04 1.32
CA ILE A 21 13.17 2.67 2.61
C ILE A 21 12.00 1.99 3.33
N GLY A 22 10.94 1.72 2.61
CA GLY A 22 9.73 1.11 3.20
C GLY A 22 10.01 -0.25 3.79
N VAL A 23 10.76 -1.09 3.09
CA VAL A 23 11.09 -2.44 3.58
C VAL A 23 12.11 -2.40 4.71
N LYS A 24 13.11 -1.52 4.63
CA LYS A 24 14.13 -1.42 5.69
C LYS A 24 13.60 -0.84 6.99
N CYS A 25 12.65 0.09 6.92
CA CYS A 25 12.19 0.83 8.10
C CYS A 25 10.98 0.21 8.79
N ALA A 26 10.24 -0.65 8.12
CA ALA A 26 9.08 -1.32 8.70
C ALA A 26 9.43 -2.73 9.16
N ASP A 27 8.77 -3.22 10.20
CA ASP A 27 8.88 -4.63 10.58
C ASP A 27 8.24 -5.51 9.52
N ILE A 28 7.10 -5.07 8.97
CA ILE A 28 6.43 -5.71 7.84
C ILE A 28 6.01 -4.61 6.86
N ALA A 29 6.43 -4.74 5.61
CA ALA A 29 6.04 -3.81 4.56
C ALA A 29 5.01 -4.49 3.65
N ILE A 30 3.92 -3.80 3.35
CA ILE A 30 2.91 -4.25 2.40
C ILE A 30 2.92 -3.28 1.24
N ILE A 31 3.37 -3.75 0.08
CA ILE A 31 3.50 -2.95 -1.13
C ILE A 31 2.23 -3.13 -1.96
N THR A 32 1.57 -2.03 -2.25
CA THR A 32 0.28 -2.04 -2.93
C THR A 32 0.20 -0.91 -3.96
N SER A 33 -0.97 -0.72 -4.56
CA SER A 33 -1.21 0.40 -5.46
C SER A 33 -1.66 1.63 -4.69
N ASP A 34 -1.40 2.80 -5.28
CA ASP A 34 -1.95 4.08 -4.84
C ASP A 34 -2.91 4.58 -5.93
N ASN A 35 -2.56 5.61 -6.65
CA ASN A 35 -3.32 6.08 -7.82
C ASN A 35 -2.54 5.67 -9.09
N PRO A 36 -2.83 4.52 -9.72
CA PRO A 36 -2.07 4.11 -10.90
C PRO A 36 -2.28 5.00 -12.11
N ARG A 37 -3.38 5.75 -12.15
CA ARG A 37 -3.73 6.65 -13.25
C ARG A 37 -3.70 5.91 -14.58
N THR A 38 -2.84 6.32 -15.55
CA THR A 38 -2.78 5.68 -16.86
C THR A 38 -1.80 4.51 -16.92
N GLU A 39 -1.06 4.27 -15.85
CA GLU A 39 -0.08 3.18 -15.80
C GLU A 39 -0.69 1.89 -15.27
N ASP A 40 -0.07 0.78 -15.63
CA ASP A 40 -0.42 -0.53 -15.08
C ASP A 40 0.03 -0.59 -13.61
N PRO A 41 -0.89 -0.83 -12.66
CA PRO A 41 -0.51 -0.89 -11.25
C PRO A 41 0.54 -1.95 -10.93
N ASP A 42 0.54 -3.08 -11.64
CA ASP A 42 1.56 -4.11 -11.44
C ASP A 42 2.93 -3.65 -11.92
N ALA A 43 2.99 -2.87 -13.01
CA ALA A 43 4.24 -2.30 -13.50
C ALA A 43 4.83 -1.30 -12.50
N ILE A 44 3.98 -0.50 -11.85
CA ILE A 44 4.43 0.42 -10.79
C ILE A 44 5.03 -0.37 -9.63
N ILE A 45 4.37 -1.43 -9.21
CA ILE A 45 4.86 -2.30 -8.12
C ILE A 45 6.21 -2.93 -8.50
N GLU A 46 6.36 -3.38 -9.75
CA GLU A 46 7.64 -3.91 -10.23
C GLU A 46 8.77 -2.87 -10.09
N ASP A 47 8.49 -1.61 -10.39
CA ASP A 47 9.47 -0.53 -10.22
C ASP A 47 9.86 -0.33 -8.75
N ILE A 48 8.89 -0.44 -7.84
CA ILE A 48 9.15 -0.36 -6.40
C ILE A 48 10.07 -1.52 -5.97
N LEU A 49 9.79 -2.71 -6.47
CA LEU A 49 10.53 -3.93 -6.11
C LEU A 49 11.98 -3.90 -6.59
N LYS A 50 12.32 -3.11 -7.59
CA LYS A 50 13.70 -2.95 -8.06
C LYS A 50 14.64 -2.45 -6.97
N GLY A 51 14.12 -1.74 -5.95
CA GLY A 51 14.89 -1.26 -4.83
C GLY A 51 14.85 -2.18 -3.60
N VAL A 52 14.13 -3.29 -3.68
CA VAL A 52 13.91 -4.17 -2.54
C VAL A 52 14.75 -5.43 -2.67
N LYS A 53 15.47 -5.78 -1.59
CA LYS A 53 16.20 -7.05 -1.49
C LYS A 53 15.63 -7.84 -0.31
N PRO A 54 15.60 -9.20 -0.42
CA PRO A 54 15.03 -10.03 0.66
C PRO A 54 15.68 -9.80 2.02
N GLU A 55 16.98 -9.50 2.05
CA GLU A 55 17.73 -9.27 3.29
C GLU A 55 17.36 -7.96 3.98
N TYR A 56 16.63 -7.04 3.32
CA TYR A 56 16.25 -5.77 3.93
C TYR A 56 15.14 -5.92 4.97
N GLY A 57 14.30 -6.94 4.83
CA GLY A 57 13.20 -7.17 5.75
C GLY A 57 12.07 -7.97 5.11
N TYR A 58 11.01 -8.16 5.87
CA TYR A 58 9.84 -8.90 5.40
C TYR A 58 8.92 -7.97 4.61
N TYR A 59 8.49 -8.42 3.45
CA TYR A 59 7.51 -7.66 2.66
C TYR A 59 6.52 -8.60 1.96
N LYS A 60 5.36 -8.05 1.64
CA LYS A 60 4.29 -8.73 0.91
C LYS A 60 3.75 -7.78 -0.16
N VAL A 61 3.47 -8.31 -1.34
CA VAL A 61 2.84 -7.54 -2.42
C VAL A 61 1.37 -7.90 -2.47
N VAL A 62 0.50 -6.90 -2.33
CA VAL A 62 -0.94 -7.04 -2.49
C VAL A 62 -1.42 -5.87 -3.35
N CYS A 63 -1.64 -6.11 -4.63
CA CYS A 63 -1.90 -5.03 -5.60
C CYS A 63 -3.17 -4.22 -5.27
N ASP A 64 -4.26 -4.89 -4.94
CA ASP A 64 -5.50 -4.22 -4.56
C ASP A 64 -5.36 -3.56 -3.20
N ARG A 65 -5.53 -2.23 -3.16
CA ARG A 65 -5.30 -1.48 -1.92
C ARG A 65 -6.27 -1.85 -0.81
N ARG A 66 -7.54 -2.13 -1.12
CA ARG A 66 -8.50 -2.59 -0.10
C ARG A 66 -8.05 -3.91 0.53
N ALA A 67 -7.65 -4.84 -0.31
CA ALA A 67 -7.14 -6.13 0.15
C ALA A 67 -5.86 -5.96 0.97
N ALA A 68 -4.99 -5.02 0.59
CA ALA A 68 -3.76 -4.74 1.33
C ALA A 68 -4.05 -4.22 2.73
N ILE A 69 -5.02 -3.31 2.87
CA ILE A 69 -5.42 -2.77 4.18
C ILE A 69 -5.98 -3.88 5.06
N ARG A 70 -6.87 -4.72 4.52
CA ARG A 70 -7.46 -5.84 5.26
C ARG A 70 -6.41 -6.87 5.65
N TYR A 71 -5.48 -7.16 4.76
CA TYR A 71 -4.38 -8.07 5.05
C TYR A 71 -3.52 -7.55 6.21
N ALA A 72 -3.19 -6.25 6.21
CA ALA A 72 -2.42 -5.64 7.29
C ALA A 72 -3.15 -5.78 8.63
N MET A 73 -4.45 -5.56 8.65
CA MET A 73 -5.26 -5.69 9.85
C MET A 73 -5.33 -7.13 10.34
N ASP A 74 -5.40 -8.09 9.41
CA ASP A 74 -5.50 -9.52 9.75
C ASP A 74 -4.21 -10.05 10.38
N ILE A 75 -3.05 -9.59 9.93
CA ILE A 75 -1.75 -10.06 10.45
C ILE A 75 -1.25 -9.27 11.64
N ALA A 76 -1.83 -8.12 11.93
CA ALA A 76 -1.40 -7.28 13.05
C ALA A 76 -1.66 -7.99 14.38
N GLU A 77 -0.68 -7.88 15.27
CA GLU A 77 -0.77 -8.41 16.62
C GLU A 77 -1.05 -7.27 17.59
N LYS A 78 -1.36 -7.62 18.81
CA LYS A 78 -1.59 -6.63 19.87
C LYS A 78 -0.37 -5.71 19.98
N ASP A 79 -0.64 -4.42 20.10
CA ASP A 79 0.34 -3.34 20.21
C ASP A 79 1.07 -3.01 18.92
N ASP A 80 0.73 -3.66 17.79
CA ASP A 80 1.24 -3.28 16.48
C ASP A 80 0.62 -1.96 16.02
N ILE A 81 1.41 -1.19 15.28
CA ILE A 81 0.94 0.03 14.63
C ILE A 81 0.91 -0.22 13.13
N ILE A 82 -0.22 0.11 12.50
CA ILE A 82 -0.35 0.05 11.05
C ILE A 82 -0.34 1.47 10.50
N VAL A 83 0.59 1.76 9.58
CA VAL A 83 0.67 3.06 8.92
C VAL A 83 0.17 2.88 7.48
N LEU A 84 -0.91 3.57 7.15
CA LEU A 84 -1.43 3.62 5.78
C LEU A 84 -0.88 4.89 5.15
N ALA A 85 0.16 4.75 4.34
CA ALA A 85 0.91 5.89 3.81
C ALA A 85 0.50 6.25 2.39
N GLY A 86 0.48 7.54 2.10
CA GLY A 86 0.35 8.08 0.75
C GLY A 86 -0.97 8.73 0.42
N LYS A 87 -2.10 8.20 0.90
CA LYS A 87 -3.42 8.77 0.57
C LYS A 87 -3.87 9.89 1.50
N GLY A 88 -3.41 9.87 2.75
CA GLY A 88 -3.88 10.86 3.72
C GLY A 88 -5.40 10.87 3.83
N HIS A 89 -6.00 12.01 3.49
CA HIS A 89 -7.45 12.22 3.56
C HIS A 89 -8.17 11.98 2.22
N GLU A 90 -7.48 11.50 1.18
CA GLU A 90 -8.12 11.21 -0.10
C GLU A 90 -9.19 10.13 0.07
N THR A 91 -10.31 10.30 -0.64
CA THR A 91 -11.45 9.38 -0.57
C THR A 91 -11.65 8.63 -1.89
N TYR A 92 -10.61 8.55 -2.72
CA TYR A 92 -10.70 7.95 -4.05
C TYR A 92 -9.38 7.29 -4.45
N GLN A 93 -9.49 6.41 -5.44
CA GLN A 93 -8.35 5.87 -6.17
C GLN A 93 -8.57 6.20 -7.66
N GLU A 94 -7.59 6.86 -8.29
CA GLU A 94 -7.68 7.27 -9.68
C GLU A 94 -7.07 6.22 -10.60
N ILE A 95 -7.89 5.66 -11.50
CA ILE A 95 -7.50 4.63 -12.47
C ILE A 95 -8.02 5.04 -13.83
N ASN A 96 -7.13 5.23 -14.81
CA ASN A 96 -7.47 5.61 -16.18
C ASN A 96 -8.41 6.83 -16.27
N GLY A 97 -8.12 7.86 -15.48
CA GLY A 97 -8.90 9.09 -15.48
C GLY A 97 -10.21 9.04 -14.72
N VAL A 98 -10.54 7.91 -14.10
CA VAL A 98 -11.76 7.74 -13.31
C VAL A 98 -11.39 7.64 -11.84
N LYS A 99 -12.10 8.38 -10.99
CA LYS A 99 -11.91 8.31 -9.54
C LYS A 99 -12.93 7.35 -8.95
N TYR A 100 -12.44 6.26 -8.40
CA TYR A 100 -13.27 5.26 -7.71
C TYR A 100 -13.23 5.54 -6.22
N HIS A 101 -14.37 5.42 -5.56
CA HIS A 101 -14.44 5.65 -4.13
C HIS A 101 -13.55 4.66 -3.36
N LEU A 102 -12.66 5.21 -2.56
CA LEU A 102 -11.81 4.44 -1.66
C LEU A 102 -11.41 5.36 -0.50
N ASP A 103 -12.11 5.23 0.61
CA ASP A 103 -11.79 5.96 1.84
C ASP A 103 -11.21 4.95 2.84
N GLU A 104 -9.95 5.13 3.18
CA GLU A 104 -9.25 4.18 4.06
C GLU A 104 -9.88 4.09 5.45
N ARG A 105 -10.44 5.20 5.93
CA ARG A 105 -11.14 5.21 7.22
C ARG A 105 -12.38 4.33 7.20
N GLU A 106 -13.14 4.35 6.09
CA GLU A 106 -14.31 3.49 5.91
C GLU A 106 -13.89 2.02 5.82
N GLU A 107 -12.82 1.73 5.09
CA GLU A 107 -12.32 0.35 4.94
C GLU A 107 -11.87 -0.21 6.29
N VAL A 108 -11.14 0.57 7.07
CA VAL A 108 -10.68 0.16 8.40
C VAL A 108 -11.87 -0.10 9.32
N ALA A 109 -12.85 0.82 9.35
CA ALA A 109 -14.03 0.68 10.19
C ALA A 109 -14.85 -0.58 9.83
N ALA A 110 -15.04 -0.81 8.52
CA ALA A 110 -15.79 -1.98 8.04
C ALA A 110 -15.10 -3.29 8.43
N HIS A 111 -13.78 -3.36 8.25
CA HIS A 111 -13.04 -4.58 8.58
C HIS A 111 -12.95 -4.83 10.08
N LEU A 112 -12.88 -3.77 10.89
CA LEU A 112 -12.95 -3.91 12.36
C LEU A 112 -14.28 -4.55 12.79
N GLU A 113 -15.39 -4.16 12.17
CA GLU A 113 -16.68 -4.78 12.45
C GLU A 113 -16.68 -6.27 12.08
N GLU A 114 -16.11 -6.63 10.95
CA GLU A 114 -15.99 -8.03 10.52
C GLU A 114 -15.16 -8.85 11.53
N LEU A 115 -14.07 -8.27 12.04
CA LEU A 115 -13.18 -8.95 12.98
C LEU A 115 -13.82 -9.15 14.36
N ARG A 116 -14.81 -8.34 14.71
CA ARG A 116 -15.55 -8.48 15.98
C ARG A 116 -16.57 -9.61 15.96
N ASN A 117 -16.98 -10.02 14.77
CA ASN A 117 -17.98 -11.09 14.60
C ASN A 117 -17.27 -12.46 14.39
#